data_40223d90bc95c62d06db66c1eb37525d
#
_entry.id   40223d90bc95c62d06db66c1eb37525d
#
_cell.length_a   1.000
_cell.length_b   1.000
_cell.length_c   1.000
_cell.angle_alpha   90.00
_cell.angle_beta   90.00
_cell.angle_gamma   90.00
#
_symmetry.space_group_name_H-M   'P 1'
#
loop_
_entity.id
_entity.type
_entity.pdbx_description
1 polymer ?
#
loop_
_entity_poly.entity_id
_entity_poly.type
_entity_poly.pdbx_seq_one_letter_code
_entity_poly.pdbx_strand_id
1 'polypeptide(L)'
;GWGAQLLLVNIMQGLVSEDLPGVGWVPALQGLYAGFWLLFAFSLPPLQALRRVSAAQILRQDVPAFPVQSIAGYLLAFVGFAVLMWWIAGNIEYGFGLAGGFVVAAVMFGVLSFIALKGLNLLRPMLGHRPAWRFALAGMVRRRSSSIAQISALAIGMMAILLLTIVRTDLLQGWQQTVPPDSPNRFLINIQPDQVRSVDQALTDAGLQDLQFYPMVRGRVIEIDGESVTAEDFESPRAQRLLQRDFNLSYADALPANVELLSGAPLNADGMEVSLERDVAQLLGMSVGNEMVFEVAGQPVTVKVTSIRQVDWDSMQPNFFAVLSTRALIDEPQTSITSFHLPAEKAPVMQSLIREFPNLTVFDVGALLAQLQSVLDRVSVAIQGLFAFAILAGAIVLAAALSSSRYERMREAALLRALGATNAQLSRAQRIELLGIGAMAG
;
A
#
# COMPACT_ATOMS: atom_id res chain seq x y z
N GLY A 1 22.62 -7.34 -7.46
CA GLY A 1 21.89 -6.14 -7.89
C GLY A 1 21.58 -6.18 -9.37
N TRP A 2 22.58 -6.12 -10.23
CA TRP A 2 22.39 -5.98 -11.68
C TRP A 2 21.59 -7.14 -12.32
N GLY A 3 21.87 -8.38 -11.96
CA GLY A 3 21.09 -9.54 -12.43
C GLY A 3 19.62 -9.52 -11.97
N ALA A 4 19.35 -9.08 -10.73
CA ALA A 4 17.98 -8.93 -10.22
C ALA A 4 17.24 -7.80 -10.96
N GLN A 5 17.92 -6.71 -11.31
CA GLN A 5 17.38 -5.61 -12.09
C GLN A 5 17.05 -6.03 -13.52
N LEU A 6 17.94 -6.79 -14.20
CA LEU A 6 17.66 -7.33 -15.52
C LEU A 6 16.42 -8.25 -15.52
N LEU A 7 16.30 -9.09 -14.49
CA LEU A 7 15.16 -9.98 -14.33
C LEU A 7 13.86 -9.20 -14.10
N LEU A 8 13.89 -8.14 -13.28
CA LEU A 8 12.78 -7.23 -13.07
C LEU A 8 12.38 -6.48 -14.35
N VAL A 9 13.34 -5.92 -15.06
CA VAL A 9 13.10 -5.24 -16.35
C VAL A 9 12.44 -6.21 -17.34
N ASN A 10 12.94 -7.45 -17.44
CA ASN A 10 12.36 -8.45 -18.34
C ASN A 10 10.91 -8.84 -17.95
N ILE A 11 10.59 -8.89 -16.65
CA ILE A 11 9.22 -9.12 -16.17
C ILE A 11 8.32 -7.93 -16.50
N MET A 12 8.86 -6.70 -16.46
CA MET A 12 8.11 -5.46 -16.68
C MET A 12 8.02 -5.04 -18.15
N GLN A 13 8.85 -5.54 -19.05
CA GLN A 13 8.86 -5.21 -20.50
C GLN A 13 7.53 -5.47 -21.22
N GLY A 14 6.62 -6.25 -20.62
CA GLY A 14 5.27 -6.44 -21.17
C GLY A 14 4.20 -5.49 -20.62
N LEU A 15 4.57 -4.55 -19.72
CA LEU A 15 3.65 -3.63 -19.05
C LEU A 15 3.65 -2.23 -19.63
N VAL A 16 4.79 -1.81 -20.16
CA VAL A 16 5.00 -0.46 -20.68
C VAL A 16 5.23 -0.58 -22.15
N SER A 17 4.35 0.01 -22.95
CA SER A 17 4.44 0.07 -24.41
C SER A 17 5.54 1.02 -24.91
N GLU A 18 6.16 1.77 -24.02
CA GLU A 18 7.32 2.60 -24.29
C GLU A 18 8.59 1.93 -23.73
N ASP A 19 9.71 2.11 -24.43
CA ASP A 19 11.01 1.63 -23.96
C ASP A 19 11.26 2.14 -22.55
N LEU A 20 11.34 1.21 -21.58
CA LEU A 20 11.72 1.55 -20.21
C LEU A 20 13.02 2.35 -20.23
N PRO A 21 13.10 3.48 -19.53
CA PRO A 21 14.33 4.27 -19.49
C PRO A 21 15.49 3.36 -19.09
N GLY A 22 16.55 3.39 -19.87
CA GLY A 22 17.73 2.55 -19.66
C GLY A 22 18.24 2.65 -18.22
N VAL A 23 18.83 1.57 -17.74
CA VAL A 23 19.34 1.44 -16.38
C VAL A 23 20.23 2.64 -16.04
N GLY A 24 19.70 3.55 -15.21
CA GLY A 24 20.47 4.70 -14.75
C GLY A 24 21.62 4.26 -13.84
N TRP A 25 22.75 4.95 -13.91
CA TRP A 25 23.90 4.71 -13.04
C TRP A 25 23.64 5.06 -11.57
N VAL A 26 22.62 5.89 -11.30
CA VAL A 26 22.31 6.39 -9.94
C VAL A 26 21.98 5.26 -8.96
N PRO A 27 21.09 4.29 -9.24
CA PRO A 27 20.84 3.18 -8.33
C PRO A 27 22.08 2.29 -8.10
N ALA A 28 22.92 2.12 -9.13
CA ALA A 28 24.16 1.35 -9.00
C ALA A 28 25.15 2.07 -8.08
N LEU A 29 25.28 3.39 -8.21
CA LEU A 29 26.12 4.22 -7.33
C LEU A 29 25.57 4.25 -5.89
N GLN A 30 24.26 4.33 -5.71
CA GLN A 30 23.61 4.25 -4.39
C GLN A 30 23.91 2.92 -3.72
N GLY A 31 23.76 1.80 -4.43
CA GLY A 31 24.08 0.47 -3.91
C GLY A 31 25.56 0.30 -3.58
N LEU A 32 26.46 0.81 -4.42
CA LEU A 32 27.90 0.79 -4.18
C LEU A 32 28.27 1.64 -2.95
N TYR A 33 27.73 2.85 -2.87
CA TYR A 33 27.90 3.74 -1.71
C TYR A 33 27.41 3.08 -0.41
N ALA A 34 26.20 2.53 -0.44
CA ALA A 34 25.64 1.82 0.72
C ALA A 34 26.55 0.67 1.18
N GLY A 35 26.97 -0.19 0.25
CA GLY A 35 27.84 -1.32 0.56
C GLY A 35 29.20 -0.86 1.10
N PHE A 36 29.83 0.12 0.46
CA PHE A 36 31.13 0.64 0.87
C PHE A 36 31.07 1.36 2.21
N TRP A 37 30.02 2.19 2.43
CA TRP A 37 29.83 2.93 3.66
C TRP A 37 29.56 2.00 4.85
N LEU A 38 28.69 1.02 4.69
CA LEU A 38 28.40 0.05 5.73
C LEU A 38 29.66 -0.78 6.06
N LEU A 39 30.38 -1.25 5.04
CA LEU A 39 31.62 -2.00 5.25
C LEU A 39 32.64 -1.13 6.02
N PHE A 40 32.86 0.09 5.60
CA PHE A 40 33.78 1.02 6.23
C PHE A 40 33.38 1.33 7.68
N ALA A 41 32.12 1.68 7.89
CA ALA A 41 31.59 2.07 9.20
C ALA A 41 31.65 0.92 10.22
N PHE A 42 31.36 -0.32 9.81
CA PHE A 42 31.40 -1.48 10.70
C PHE A 42 32.81 -2.08 10.87
N SER A 43 33.72 -1.89 9.91
CA SER A 43 35.11 -2.36 10.02
C SER A 43 36.01 -1.42 10.82
N LEU A 44 35.72 -0.13 10.80
CA LEU A 44 36.54 0.91 11.44
C LEU A 44 36.68 0.75 12.97
N PRO A 45 35.61 0.50 13.75
CA PRO A 45 35.72 0.31 15.19
C PRO A 45 36.61 -0.86 15.60
N PRO A 46 36.44 -2.08 15.05
CA PRO A 46 37.34 -3.19 15.38
C PRO A 46 38.78 -2.99 14.93
N LEU A 47 39.03 -2.35 13.76
CA LEU A 47 40.37 -2.04 13.32
C LEU A 47 41.08 -1.03 14.23
N GLN A 48 40.36 -0.01 14.71
CA GLN A 48 40.89 0.94 15.70
C GLN A 48 41.21 0.27 17.02
N ALA A 49 40.36 -0.69 17.45
CA ALA A 49 40.63 -1.47 18.66
C ALA A 49 41.91 -2.32 18.54
N LEU A 50 42.13 -2.94 17.39
CA LEU A 50 43.37 -3.73 17.12
C LEU A 50 44.65 -2.88 17.19
N ARG A 51 44.58 -1.61 16.77
CA ARG A 51 45.75 -0.70 16.79
C ARG A 51 46.29 -0.41 18.18
N ARG A 52 45.50 -0.66 19.23
CA ARG A 52 45.84 -0.36 20.64
C ARG A 52 46.14 -1.62 21.47
N VAL A 53 46.07 -2.80 20.89
CA VAL A 53 46.37 -4.04 21.60
C VAL A 53 47.89 -4.17 21.76
N SER A 54 48.38 -4.07 23.00
CA SER A 54 49.80 -4.30 23.28
C SER A 54 50.13 -5.80 23.21
N ALA A 55 51.36 -6.14 22.83
CA ALA A 55 51.85 -7.52 22.81
C ALA A 55 51.64 -8.26 24.14
N ALA A 56 51.69 -7.54 25.29
CA ALA A 56 51.44 -8.06 26.60
C ALA A 56 49.97 -8.43 26.85
N GLN A 57 49.01 -7.69 26.25
CA GLN A 57 47.57 -8.00 26.34
C GLN A 57 47.20 -9.25 25.53
N ILE A 58 47.88 -9.50 24.42
CA ILE A 58 47.70 -10.72 23.63
C ILE A 58 48.08 -11.94 24.45
N LEU A 59 49.13 -11.87 25.22
CA LEU A 59 49.59 -12.94 26.09
C LEU A 59 48.71 -13.18 27.32
N ARG A 60 48.08 -12.13 27.86
CA ARG A 60 47.16 -12.19 29.01
C ARG A 60 45.72 -12.57 28.68
N GLN A 61 45.34 -12.58 27.41
CA GLN A 61 43.97 -12.90 26.93
C GLN A 61 42.87 -11.98 27.53
N ASP A 62 43.22 -10.85 28.08
CA ASP A 62 42.28 -9.84 28.58
C ASP A 62 41.73 -9.05 27.38
N VAL A 63 40.52 -9.40 26.94
CA VAL A 63 39.80 -8.62 25.92
C VAL A 63 39.23 -7.38 26.64
N PRO A 64 39.69 -6.14 26.28
CA PRO A 64 39.16 -4.95 26.94
C PRO A 64 37.67 -4.80 26.64
N ALA A 65 36.90 -4.39 27.68
CA ALA A 65 35.51 -3.96 27.49
C ALA A 65 35.45 -2.82 26.46
N PHE A 66 34.39 -2.79 25.66
CA PHE A 66 34.15 -1.85 24.57
C PHE A 66 34.66 -0.43 24.87
N PRO A 67 35.66 0.07 24.14
CA PRO A 67 36.17 1.41 24.37
C PRO A 67 35.12 2.45 23.90
N VAL A 68 34.96 3.53 24.64
CA VAL A 68 34.08 4.67 24.33
C VAL A 68 34.27 5.21 22.89
N GLN A 69 35.42 4.98 22.31
CA GLN A 69 35.76 5.36 20.92
C GLN A 69 35.06 4.51 19.85
N SER A 70 34.50 3.36 20.20
CA SER A 70 33.63 2.59 19.29
C SER A 70 32.30 3.29 19.06
N ILE A 71 31.85 4.12 20.01
CA ILE A 71 30.59 4.89 19.89
C ILE A 71 30.68 5.88 18.72
N ALA A 72 31.83 6.55 18.54
CA ALA A 72 32.03 7.47 17.42
C ALA A 72 31.94 6.75 16.05
N GLY A 73 32.45 5.53 15.96
CA GLY A 73 32.33 4.71 14.75
C GLY A 73 30.87 4.32 14.45
N TYR A 74 30.10 3.93 15.46
CA TYR A 74 28.67 3.62 15.28
C TYR A 74 27.84 4.86 14.95
N LEU A 75 28.16 6.02 15.54
CA LEU A 75 27.53 7.29 15.18
C LEU A 75 27.83 7.67 13.72
N LEU A 76 29.06 7.49 13.27
CA LEU A 76 29.43 7.73 11.88
C LEU A 76 28.69 6.79 10.93
N ALA A 77 28.56 5.50 11.29
CA ALA A 77 27.76 4.53 10.55
C ALA A 77 26.31 4.98 10.42
N PHE A 78 25.73 5.43 11.53
CA PHE A 78 24.35 5.90 11.55
C PHE A 78 24.15 7.16 10.72
N VAL A 79 25.05 8.14 10.81
CA VAL A 79 24.97 9.35 9.99
C VAL A 79 25.02 9.01 8.49
N GLY A 80 25.92 8.13 8.08
CA GLY A 80 25.96 7.72 6.67
C GLY A 80 24.73 6.94 6.22
N PHE A 81 24.15 6.13 7.13
CA PHE A 81 22.88 5.47 6.87
C PHE A 81 21.73 6.48 6.71
N ALA A 82 21.66 7.49 7.57
CA ALA A 82 20.65 8.54 7.49
C ALA A 82 20.79 9.37 6.20
N VAL A 83 22.02 9.69 5.81
CA VAL A 83 22.32 10.37 4.53
C VAL A 83 21.87 9.51 3.34
N LEU A 84 22.13 8.21 3.39
CA LEU A 84 21.68 7.27 2.37
C LEU A 84 20.15 7.23 2.27
N MET A 85 19.46 7.16 3.42
CA MET A 85 18.00 7.17 3.46
C MET A 85 17.41 8.46 2.90
N TRP A 86 18.00 9.60 3.25
CA TRP A 86 17.63 10.87 2.66
C TRP A 86 17.82 10.88 1.14
N TRP A 87 18.99 10.42 0.66
CA TRP A 87 19.26 10.38 -0.79
C TRP A 87 18.27 9.48 -1.55
N ILE A 88 17.92 8.33 -0.99
CA ILE A 88 16.95 7.39 -1.61
C ILE A 88 15.52 7.97 -1.56
N ALA A 89 15.13 8.58 -0.43
CA ALA A 89 13.79 9.12 -0.25
C ALA A 89 13.51 10.40 -1.07
N GLY A 90 14.56 11.10 -1.50
CA GLY A 90 14.43 12.36 -2.24
C GLY A 90 13.88 13.54 -1.42
N ASN A 91 13.45 13.28 -0.18
CA ASN A 91 12.91 14.26 0.77
C ASN A 91 13.55 14.08 2.13
N ILE A 92 13.92 15.21 2.76
CA ILE A 92 14.66 15.20 4.03
C ILE A 92 13.81 14.65 5.19
N GLU A 93 12.53 15.01 5.24
CA GLU A 93 11.60 14.57 6.29
C GLU A 93 11.38 13.06 6.25
N TYR A 94 11.10 12.51 5.06
CA TYR A 94 10.93 11.06 4.88
C TYR A 94 12.23 10.30 5.14
N GLY A 95 13.37 10.82 4.69
CA GLY A 95 14.68 10.19 4.91
C GLY A 95 15.04 10.07 6.38
N PHE A 96 14.91 11.15 7.14
CA PHE A 96 15.15 11.13 8.59
C PHE A 96 14.07 10.36 9.36
N GLY A 97 12.80 10.41 8.92
CA GLY A 97 11.72 9.61 9.48
C GLY A 97 12.00 8.11 9.37
N LEU A 98 12.42 7.64 8.19
CA LEU A 98 12.80 6.24 7.96
C LEU A 98 14.02 5.82 8.80
N ALA A 99 15.07 6.65 8.83
CA ALA A 99 16.25 6.37 9.64
C ALA A 99 15.91 6.32 11.13
N GLY A 100 15.09 7.26 11.62
CA GLY A 100 14.59 7.28 13.00
C GLY A 100 13.74 6.07 13.33
N GLY A 101 12.82 5.71 12.46
CA GLY A 101 11.99 4.50 12.60
C GLY A 101 12.83 3.22 12.70
N PHE A 102 13.89 3.12 11.90
CA PHE A 102 14.82 1.99 11.98
C PHE A 102 15.55 1.92 13.32
N VAL A 103 15.98 3.08 13.87
CA VAL A 103 16.61 3.13 15.21
C VAL A 103 15.62 2.73 16.29
N VAL A 104 14.40 3.25 16.25
CA VAL A 104 13.35 2.89 17.21
C VAL A 104 13.09 1.38 17.17
N ALA A 105 12.96 0.80 15.97
CA ALA A 105 12.80 -0.65 15.80
C ALA A 105 14.01 -1.41 16.37
N ALA A 106 15.23 -0.99 16.07
CA ALA A 106 16.45 -1.63 16.57
C ALA A 106 16.55 -1.59 18.10
N VAL A 107 16.21 -0.47 18.72
CA VAL A 107 16.17 -0.33 20.17
C VAL A 107 15.06 -1.19 20.77
N MET A 108 13.87 -1.17 20.20
CA MET A 108 12.72 -1.95 20.66
C MET A 108 13.04 -3.46 20.62
N PHE A 109 13.52 -3.97 19.49
CA PHE A 109 13.89 -5.38 19.38
C PHE A 109 15.09 -5.73 20.24
N GLY A 110 16.04 -4.80 20.47
CA GLY A 110 17.13 -4.95 21.40
C GLY A 110 16.64 -5.16 22.85
N VAL A 111 15.70 -4.32 23.27
CA VAL A 111 15.07 -4.42 24.60
C VAL A 111 14.26 -5.71 24.73
N LEU A 112 13.43 -6.04 23.73
CA LEU A 112 12.65 -7.27 23.73
C LEU A 112 13.54 -8.51 23.77
N SER A 113 14.62 -8.54 22.99
CA SER A 113 15.62 -9.62 22.98
C SER A 113 16.30 -9.75 24.36
N PHE A 114 16.62 -8.64 24.99
CA PHE A 114 17.19 -8.63 26.35
C PHE A 114 16.21 -9.20 27.38
N ILE A 115 14.94 -8.81 27.32
CA ILE A 115 13.87 -9.29 28.20
C ILE A 115 13.66 -10.80 27.96
N ALA A 116 13.60 -11.24 26.68
CA ALA A 116 13.45 -12.64 26.33
C ALA A 116 14.60 -13.52 26.86
N LEU A 117 15.84 -13.06 26.70
CA LEU A 117 17.00 -13.76 27.27
C LEU A 117 16.98 -13.79 28.80
N LYS A 118 16.55 -12.72 29.46
CA LYS A 118 16.40 -12.65 30.92
C LYS A 118 15.30 -13.62 31.37
N GLY A 119 14.17 -13.66 30.71
CA GLY A 119 13.06 -14.58 30.96
C GLY A 119 13.48 -16.06 30.76
N LEU A 120 14.23 -16.32 29.69
CA LEU A 120 14.75 -17.66 29.41
C LEU A 120 15.75 -18.14 30.49
N ASN A 121 16.53 -17.22 31.07
CA ASN A 121 17.40 -17.52 32.18
C ASN A 121 16.65 -17.89 33.48
N LEU A 122 15.46 -17.30 33.70
CA LEU A 122 14.58 -17.65 34.81
C LEU A 122 13.97 -19.05 34.65
N LEU A 123 13.77 -19.53 33.44
CA LEU A 123 13.30 -20.89 33.16
C LEU A 123 14.37 -21.96 33.26
N ARG A 124 15.65 -21.55 33.41
CA ARG A 124 16.79 -22.46 33.52
C ARG A 124 16.65 -23.57 34.61
N PRO A 125 16.15 -23.27 35.83
CA PRO A 125 15.96 -24.31 36.83
C PRO A 125 14.91 -25.36 36.48
N MET A 126 13.89 -25.00 35.69
CA MET A 126 12.82 -25.92 35.27
C MET A 126 13.29 -26.94 34.22
N LEU A 127 14.36 -26.62 33.49
CA LEU A 127 14.94 -27.47 32.43
C LEU A 127 16.01 -28.44 32.98
N GLY A 128 16.02 -28.71 34.29
CA GLY A 128 17.07 -29.33 35.09
C GLY A 128 17.58 -30.71 34.63
N HIS A 129 16.82 -31.48 33.86
CA HIS A 129 17.18 -32.87 33.52
C HIS A 129 17.72 -33.08 32.08
N ARG A 130 17.88 -31.98 31.29
CA ARG A 130 18.36 -32.10 29.90
C ARG A 130 19.65 -31.28 29.69
N PRO A 131 20.83 -31.95 29.71
CA PRO A 131 22.11 -31.23 29.70
C PRO A 131 22.32 -30.38 28.45
N ALA A 132 21.84 -30.80 27.28
CA ALA A 132 21.96 -30.04 26.03
C ALA A 132 21.25 -28.65 26.10
N TRP A 133 20.07 -28.57 26.74
CA TRP A 133 19.36 -27.30 26.96
C TRP A 133 20.10 -26.37 27.92
N ARG A 134 20.65 -26.90 29.00
CA ARG A 134 21.45 -26.15 29.97
C ARG A 134 22.69 -25.54 29.32
N PHE A 135 23.37 -26.28 28.45
CA PHE A 135 24.56 -25.80 27.74
C PHE A 135 24.17 -24.73 26.70
N ALA A 136 23.10 -24.91 25.92
CA ALA A 136 22.62 -23.94 24.97
C ALA A 136 22.23 -22.61 25.64
N LEU A 137 21.43 -22.67 26.70
CA LEU A 137 21.02 -21.49 27.45
C LEU A 137 22.21 -20.78 28.13
N ALA A 138 23.14 -21.55 28.73
CA ALA A 138 24.33 -20.95 29.31
C ALA A 138 25.20 -20.23 28.25
N GLY A 139 25.30 -20.82 27.04
CA GLY A 139 25.99 -20.19 25.90
C GLY A 139 25.36 -18.86 25.48
N MET A 140 24.03 -18.83 25.30
CA MET A 140 23.30 -17.61 24.92
C MET A 140 23.42 -16.51 25.99
N VAL A 141 23.27 -16.83 27.27
CA VAL A 141 23.38 -15.88 28.38
C VAL A 141 24.82 -15.38 28.56
N ARG A 142 25.83 -16.23 28.38
CA ARG A 142 27.24 -15.84 28.48
C ARG A 142 27.64 -14.87 27.36
N ARG A 143 27.11 -15.06 26.15
CA ARG A 143 27.34 -14.19 24.98
C ARG A 143 26.19 -13.20 24.77
N ARG A 144 25.68 -12.64 25.87
CA ARG A 144 24.46 -11.79 25.86
C ARG A 144 24.42 -10.76 24.73
N SER A 145 25.48 -9.97 24.55
CA SER A 145 25.53 -8.91 23.52
C SER A 145 25.42 -9.47 22.10
N SER A 146 26.15 -10.54 21.78
CA SER A 146 26.09 -11.19 20.48
C SER A 146 24.72 -11.85 20.23
N SER A 147 24.14 -12.51 21.25
CA SER A 147 22.82 -13.12 21.14
C SER A 147 21.72 -12.06 20.92
N ILE A 148 21.74 -10.96 21.67
CA ILE A 148 20.81 -9.85 21.49
C ILE A 148 20.93 -9.28 20.07
N ALA A 149 22.14 -9.00 19.60
CA ALA A 149 22.34 -8.49 18.25
C ALA A 149 21.82 -9.45 17.17
N GLN A 150 22.05 -10.75 17.30
CA GLN A 150 21.55 -11.75 16.37
C GLN A 150 20.03 -11.88 16.35
N ILE A 151 19.41 -11.93 17.56
CA ILE A 151 17.95 -11.99 17.70
C ILE A 151 17.31 -10.73 17.12
N SER A 152 17.82 -9.53 17.48
CA SER A 152 17.29 -8.26 16.99
C SER A 152 17.44 -8.11 15.48
N ALA A 153 18.59 -8.47 14.92
CA ALA A 153 18.80 -8.41 13.46
C ALA A 153 17.85 -9.36 12.70
N LEU A 154 17.66 -10.57 13.22
CA LEU A 154 16.73 -11.52 12.61
C LEU A 154 15.27 -11.07 12.76
N ALA A 155 14.88 -10.53 13.93
CA ALA A 155 13.55 -10.01 14.20
C ALA A 155 13.21 -8.82 13.28
N ILE A 156 14.13 -7.88 13.10
CA ILE A 156 13.95 -6.75 12.17
C ILE A 156 13.78 -7.25 10.74
N GLY A 157 14.59 -8.23 10.32
CA GLY A 157 14.47 -8.83 8.99
C GLY A 157 13.12 -9.53 8.79
N MET A 158 12.68 -10.31 9.77
CA MET A 158 11.36 -10.97 9.73
C MET A 158 10.20 -9.97 9.77
N MET A 159 10.30 -8.94 10.60
CA MET A 159 9.30 -7.86 10.65
C MET A 159 9.15 -7.19 9.28
N ALA A 160 10.26 -6.86 8.61
CA ALA A 160 10.22 -6.25 7.29
C ALA A 160 9.52 -7.16 6.27
N ILE A 161 9.81 -8.47 6.27
CA ILE A 161 9.17 -9.45 5.38
C ILE A 161 7.68 -9.59 5.69
N LEU A 162 7.31 -9.69 6.98
CA LEU A 162 5.92 -9.81 7.40
C LEU A 162 5.11 -8.56 7.05
N LEU A 163 5.62 -7.37 7.40
CA LEU A 163 4.96 -6.10 7.09
C LEU A 163 4.67 -5.98 5.60
N LEU A 164 5.63 -6.32 4.78
CA LEU A 164 5.54 -6.26 3.34
C LEU A 164 4.56 -7.32 2.79
N THR A 165 4.51 -8.51 3.39
CA THR A 165 3.55 -9.55 3.01
C THR A 165 2.12 -9.16 3.39
N ILE A 166 1.92 -8.58 4.58
CA ILE A 166 0.62 -8.10 5.05
C ILE A 166 0.11 -6.96 4.17
N VAL A 167 0.93 -5.91 3.99
CA VAL A 167 0.56 -4.77 3.14
C VAL A 167 0.17 -5.21 1.73
N ARG A 168 0.92 -6.16 1.15
CA ARG A 168 0.58 -6.72 -0.16
C ARG A 168 -0.76 -7.44 -0.14
N THR A 169 -0.98 -8.30 0.86
CA THR A 169 -2.20 -9.12 0.93
C THR A 169 -3.42 -8.25 1.16
N ASP A 170 -3.34 -7.29 2.08
CA ASP A 170 -4.44 -6.38 2.40
C ASP A 170 -4.78 -5.46 1.21
N LEU A 171 -3.77 -4.92 0.52
CA LEU A 171 -4.00 -4.11 -0.68
C LEU A 171 -4.70 -4.90 -1.78
N LEU A 172 -4.25 -6.14 -2.06
CA LEU A 172 -4.83 -6.97 -3.10
C LEU A 172 -6.23 -7.47 -2.73
N GLN A 173 -6.44 -7.91 -1.48
CA GLN A 173 -7.74 -8.40 -1.00
C GLN A 173 -8.75 -7.26 -0.85
N GLY A 174 -8.34 -6.10 -0.35
CA GLY A 174 -9.18 -4.91 -0.26
C GLY A 174 -9.74 -4.53 -1.62
N TRP A 175 -8.94 -4.57 -2.67
CA TRP A 175 -9.38 -4.28 -4.04
C TRP A 175 -10.30 -5.35 -4.62
N GLN A 176 -10.01 -6.63 -4.40
CA GLN A 176 -10.83 -7.73 -4.92
C GLN A 176 -12.19 -7.85 -4.21
N GLN A 177 -12.30 -7.42 -2.97
CA GLN A 177 -13.54 -7.46 -2.19
C GLN A 177 -14.44 -6.24 -2.42
N THR A 178 -13.90 -5.14 -2.97
CA THR A 178 -14.64 -3.89 -3.17
C THR A 178 -15.64 -3.97 -4.33
N VAL A 179 -15.45 -4.87 -5.30
CA VAL A 179 -16.35 -5.01 -6.45
C VAL A 179 -16.96 -6.42 -6.44
N PRO A 180 -18.25 -6.59 -6.06
CA PRO A 180 -18.94 -7.87 -6.16
C PRO A 180 -18.88 -8.44 -7.58
N PRO A 181 -18.86 -9.77 -7.75
CA PRO A 181 -18.75 -10.41 -9.07
C PRO A 181 -19.87 -10.02 -10.05
N ASP A 182 -21.06 -9.72 -9.52
CA ASP A 182 -22.24 -9.36 -10.30
C ASP A 182 -22.43 -7.84 -10.45
N SER A 183 -21.43 -7.04 -10.02
CA SER A 183 -21.49 -5.59 -10.21
C SER A 183 -21.53 -5.21 -11.68
N PRO A 184 -22.23 -4.11 -12.03
CA PRO A 184 -22.26 -3.60 -13.39
C PRO A 184 -20.85 -3.42 -13.95
N ASN A 185 -20.60 -4.02 -15.09
CA ASN A 185 -19.32 -3.95 -15.80
C ASN A 185 -19.40 -3.24 -17.14
N ARG A 186 -20.60 -2.81 -17.53
CA ARG A 186 -20.88 -2.03 -18.74
C ARG A 186 -21.71 -0.81 -18.40
N PHE A 187 -21.34 0.32 -18.99
CA PHE A 187 -22.14 1.53 -18.99
C PHE A 187 -22.49 1.88 -20.42
N LEU A 188 -23.76 2.19 -20.66
CA LEU A 188 -24.27 2.75 -21.90
C LEU A 188 -24.67 4.19 -21.64
N ILE A 189 -24.08 5.10 -22.36
CA ILE A 189 -24.41 6.54 -22.27
C ILE A 189 -24.87 7.08 -23.63
N ASN A 190 -25.45 8.27 -23.62
CA ASN A 190 -25.96 8.96 -24.81
C ASN A 190 -27.13 8.22 -25.48
N ILE A 191 -27.97 7.55 -24.66
CA ILE A 191 -29.21 6.94 -25.10
C ILE A 191 -30.25 8.06 -25.27
N GLN A 192 -30.73 8.27 -26.50
CA GLN A 192 -31.75 9.31 -26.73
C GLN A 192 -33.11 8.89 -26.15
N PRO A 193 -33.98 9.84 -25.77
CA PRO A 193 -35.28 9.52 -25.14
C PRO A 193 -36.17 8.58 -25.98
N ASP A 194 -36.15 8.71 -27.30
CA ASP A 194 -36.87 7.84 -28.24
C ASP A 194 -36.27 6.44 -28.39
N GLN A 195 -34.99 6.26 -28.02
CA GLN A 195 -34.26 4.99 -28.11
C GLN A 195 -34.38 4.15 -26.84
N VAL A 196 -34.75 4.71 -25.69
CA VAL A 196 -34.75 4.03 -24.38
C VAL A 196 -35.50 2.71 -24.46
N ARG A 197 -36.72 2.71 -25.02
CA ARG A 197 -37.53 1.48 -25.12
C ARG A 197 -36.89 0.42 -25.99
N SER A 198 -36.33 0.79 -27.14
CA SER A 198 -35.70 -0.15 -28.08
C SER A 198 -34.42 -0.73 -27.48
N VAL A 199 -33.62 0.09 -26.80
CA VAL A 199 -32.41 -0.37 -26.09
C VAL A 199 -32.76 -1.30 -24.94
N ASP A 200 -33.77 -0.94 -24.15
CA ASP A 200 -34.26 -1.79 -23.05
C ASP A 200 -34.72 -3.16 -23.56
N GLN A 201 -35.51 -3.14 -24.62
CA GLN A 201 -36.00 -4.40 -25.26
C GLN A 201 -34.86 -5.25 -25.78
N ALA A 202 -33.88 -4.66 -26.47
CA ALA A 202 -32.73 -5.39 -27.01
C ALA A 202 -31.86 -6.00 -25.89
N LEU A 203 -31.69 -5.31 -24.77
CA LEU A 203 -30.98 -5.83 -23.62
C LEU A 203 -31.77 -6.91 -22.86
N THR A 204 -33.09 -6.73 -22.76
CA THR A 204 -33.98 -7.73 -22.15
C THR A 204 -34.04 -9.01 -22.97
N ASP A 205 -34.12 -8.92 -24.30
CA ASP A 205 -34.06 -10.07 -25.23
C ASP A 205 -32.73 -10.82 -25.13
N ALA A 206 -31.66 -10.12 -24.80
CA ALA A 206 -30.35 -10.71 -24.48
C ALA A 206 -30.30 -11.36 -23.08
N GLY A 207 -31.41 -11.32 -22.32
CA GLY A 207 -31.56 -11.93 -21.00
C GLY A 207 -30.90 -11.10 -19.88
N LEU A 208 -30.90 -9.80 -20.02
CA LEU A 208 -30.58 -8.84 -18.97
C LEU A 208 -31.89 -8.33 -18.37
N GLN A 209 -32.01 -8.32 -17.05
CA GLN A 209 -33.23 -7.93 -16.35
C GLN A 209 -32.95 -6.79 -15.38
N ASP A 210 -34.00 -6.13 -14.93
CA ASP A 210 -33.95 -5.05 -13.92
C ASP A 210 -33.05 -3.85 -14.33
N LEU A 211 -33.08 -3.50 -15.63
CA LEU A 211 -32.31 -2.37 -16.17
C LEU A 211 -32.94 -1.05 -15.68
N GLN A 212 -32.09 -0.18 -15.11
CA GLN A 212 -32.50 1.16 -14.73
C GLN A 212 -31.87 2.19 -15.66
N PHE A 213 -32.70 3.05 -16.24
CA PHE A 213 -32.26 4.15 -17.08
C PHE A 213 -32.38 5.45 -16.30
N TYR A 214 -31.25 6.13 -16.15
CA TYR A 214 -31.19 7.40 -15.43
C TYR A 214 -31.10 8.54 -16.46
N PRO A 215 -31.98 9.54 -16.37
CA PRO A 215 -31.89 10.72 -17.20
C PRO A 215 -30.61 11.50 -16.87
N MET A 216 -29.98 12.06 -17.87
CA MET A 216 -28.77 12.85 -17.75
C MET A 216 -28.92 14.15 -18.55
N VAL A 217 -28.88 15.25 -17.85
CA VAL A 217 -28.98 16.62 -18.36
C VAL A 217 -27.64 17.32 -18.10
N ARG A 218 -27.13 18.05 -19.08
CA ARG A 218 -25.93 18.87 -18.88
C ARG A 218 -26.33 20.26 -18.38
N GLY A 219 -25.72 20.67 -17.27
CA GLY A 219 -25.92 21.98 -16.73
C GLY A 219 -24.68 22.52 -16.06
N ARG A 220 -24.53 23.82 -16.00
CA ARG A 220 -23.42 24.52 -15.36
C ARG A 220 -23.95 25.35 -14.20
N VAL A 221 -23.26 25.32 -13.06
CA VAL A 221 -23.57 26.23 -11.94
C VAL A 221 -23.13 27.63 -12.32
N ILE A 222 -24.06 28.60 -12.24
CA ILE A 222 -23.84 30.01 -12.58
C ILE A 222 -24.06 30.95 -11.40
N GLU A 223 -24.95 30.59 -10.43
CA GLU A 223 -25.20 31.41 -9.25
C GLU A 223 -25.38 30.53 -8.01
N ILE A 224 -24.95 31.03 -6.86
CA ILE A 224 -25.18 30.45 -5.53
C ILE A 224 -25.68 31.56 -4.62
N ASP A 225 -26.84 31.37 -3.97
CA ASP A 225 -27.50 32.33 -3.07
C ASP A 225 -27.66 33.76 -3.69
N GLY A 226 -27.89 33.81 -5.00
CA GLY A 226 -28.10 35.05 -5.74
C GLY A 226 -26.80 35.77 -6.15
N GLU A 227 -25.66 35.21 -5.87
CA GLU A 227 -24.35 35.70 -6.32
C GLU A 227 -23.84 34.87 -7.50
N SER A 228 -23.46 35.53 -8.58
CA SER A 228 -22.81 34.84 -9.71
C SER A 228 -21.46 34.25 -9.28
N VAL A 229 -21.23 32.99 -9.60
CA VAL A 229 -20.01 32.29 -9.22
C VAL A 229 -19.18 31.84 -10.42
N THR A 230 -17.88 32.03 -10.28
CA THR A 230 -16.89 31.60 -11.25
C THR A 230 -15.87 30.66 -10.59
N ALA A 231 -15.08 29.99 -11.40
CA ALA A 231 -14.03 29.13 -10.85
C ALA A 231 -12.98 29.91 -10.03
N GLU A 232 -12.79 31.18 -10.31
CA GLU A 232 -11.80 32.07 -9.67
C GLU A 232 -12.19 32.45 -8.23
N ASP A 233 -13.47 32.32 -7.87
CA ASP A 233 -13.99 32.65 -6.54
C ASP A 233 -13.65 31.56 -5.48
N PHE A 234 -13.11 30.45 -5.91
CA PHE A 234 -12.79 29.32 -5.03
C PHE A 234 -11.28 29.08 -4.95
N GLU A 235 -10.74 28.94 -3.72
CA GLU A 235 -9.32 28.63 -3.49
C GLU A 235 -8.96 27.19 -3.84
N SER A 236 -9.91 26.26 -3.74
CA SER A 236 -9.68 24.85 -4.00
C SER A 236 -9.53 24.54 -5.50
N PRO A 237 -8.39 23.96 -5.95
CA PRO A 237 -8.25 23.54 -7.35
C PRO A 237 -9.28 22.51 -7.79
N ARG A 238 -9.89 21.78 -6.85
CA ARG A 238 -10.96 20.82 -7.13
C ARG A 238 -12.27 21.52 -7.41
N ALA A 239 -12.60 22.57 -6.64
CA ALA A 239 -13.78 23.42 -6.88
C ALA A 239 -13.68 24.14 -8.22
N GLN A 240 -12.52 24.73 -8.52
CA GLN A 240 -12.26 25.39 -9.80
C GLN A 240 -12.52 24.46 -10.99
N ARG A 241 -11.94 23.25 -10.97
CA ARG A 241 -12.18 22.25 -12.03
C ARG A 241 -13.63 21.79 -12.13
N LEU A 242 -14.34 21.76 -11.01
CA LEU A 242 -15.74 21.36 -10.97
C LEU A 242 -16.62 22.41 -11.66
N LEU A 243 -16.41 23.69 -11.38
CA LEU A 243 -17.17 24.81 -11.95
C LEU A 243 -16.80 25.11 -13.40
N GLN A 244 -15.60 24.76 -13.86
CA GLN A 244 -15.17 24.96 -15.27
C GLN A 244 -15.83 23.99 -16.25
N ARG A 245 -16.46 22.91 -15.76
CA ARG A 245 -17.10 21.91 -16.62
C ARG A 245 -18.59 21.85 -16.39
N ASP A 246 -19.32 21.33 -17.35
CA ASP A 246 -20.72 21.03 -17.17
C ASP A 246 -20.90 19.88 -16.18
N PHE A 247 -21.87 20.00 -15.31
CA PHE A 247 -22.35 18.92 -14.46
C PHE A 247 -23.21 17.96 -15.27
N ASN A 248 -23.07 16.69 -15.01
CA ASN A 248 -24.09 15.73 -15.37
C ASN A 248 -25.13 15.75 -14.25
N LEU A 249 -26.23 16.43 -14.50
CA LEU A 249 -27.39 16.48 -13.61
C LEU A 249 -28.28 15.28 -13.91
N SER A 250 -29.01 14.81 -12.91
CA SER A 250 -30.10 13.86 -13.08
C SER A 250 -31.36 14.40 -12.40
N TYR A 251 -32.47 13.79 -12.67
CA TYR A 251 -33.70 14.06 -11.95
C TYR A 251 -34.42 12.76 -11.56
N ALA A 252 -35.14 12.80 -10.45
CA ALA A 252 -35.92 11.68 -9.98
C ALA A 252 -37.05 12.14 -9.06
N ASP A 253 -38.11 11.35 -9.01
CA ASP A 253 -39.22 11.55 -8.07
C ASP A 253 -38.82 11.18 -6.64
N ALA A 254 -37.87 10.27 -6.49
CA ALA A 254 -37.27 9.85 -5.23
C ALA A 254 -35.78 9.53 -5.43
N LEU A 255 -35.01 9.70 -4.36
CA LEU A 255 -33.58 9.35 -4.41
C LEU A 255 -33.39 7.83 -4.62
N PRO A 256 -32.36 7.42 -5.39
CA PRO A 256 -32.01 6.00 -5.58
C PRO A 256 -31.74 5.28 -4.24
N ALA A 257 -32.02 3.99 -4.20
CA ALA A 257 -31.86 3.19 -2.98
C ALA A 257 -30.40 3.03 -2.49
N ASN A 258 -29.42 3.24 -3.37
CA ASN A 258 -27.98 3.18 -3.07
C ASN A 258 -27.42 4.50 -2.50
N VAL A 259 -28.29 5.41 -2.07
CA VAL A 259 -27.93 6.74 -1.58
C VAL A 259 -28.39 6.92 -0.16
N GLU A 260 -27.49 7.34 0.73
CA GLU A 260 -27.80 7.66 2.12
C GLU A 260 -28.07 9.17 2.27
N LEU A 261 -29.21 9.53 2.82
CA LEU A 261 -29.55 10.90 3.13
C LEU A 261 -28.85 11.32 4.43
N LEU A 262 -27.94 12.27 4.36
CA LEU A 262 -27.20 12.77 5.52
C LEU A 262 -27.93 13.89 6.24
N SER A 263 -28.56 14.81 5.49
CA SER A 263 -29.31 15.94 6.06
C SER A 263 -30.40 16.43 5.12
N GLY A 264 -31.41 17.07 5.67
CA GLY A 264 -32.55 17.63 4.95
C GLY A 264 -33.71 16.66 4.75
N ALA A 265 -34.50 16.86 3.70
CA ALA A 265 -35.68 16.09 3.36
C ALA A 265 -35.55 15.44 1.98
N PRO A 266 -36.26 14.32 1.69
CA PRO A 266 -36.36 13.77 0.35
C PRO A 266 -36.85 14.79 -0.67
N LEU A 267 -36.45 14.61 -1.93
CA LEU A 267 -36.93 15.46 -3.04
C LEU A 267 -38.45 15.36 -3.20
N ASN A 268 -39.07 16.51 -3.52
CA ASN A 268 -40.44 16.56 -3.96
C ASN A 268 -40.45 16.67 -5.50
N ALA A 269 -41.07 15.70 -6.18
CA ALA A 269 -41.13 15.64 -7.63
C ALA A 269 -41.67 16.95 -8.29
N ASP A 270 -42.67 17.60 -7.67
CA ASP A 270 -43.31 18.82 -8.13
C ASP A 270 -42.57 20.09 -7.68
N GLY A 271 -41.52 19.99 -6.90
CA GLY A 271 -40.73 21.07 -6.41
C GLY A 271 -39.68 21.61 -7.41
N MET A 272 -39.03 22.70 -7.07
CA MET A 272 -37.79 23.18 -7.71
C MET A 272 -36.64 22.92 -6.71
N GLU A 273 -36.25 21.69 -6.59
CA GLU A 273 -35.37 21.20 -5.51
C GLU A 273 -34.15 20.46 -6.06
N VAL A 274 -33.07 20.47 -5.28
CA VAL A 274 -31.86 19.70 -5.58
C VAL A 274 -31.33 19.00 -4.34
N SER A 275 -30.93 17.75 -4.53
CA SER A 275 -30.15 16.98 -3.59
C SER A 275 -28.69 16.97 -4.05
N LEU A 276 -27.77 17.44 -3.22
CA LEU A 276 -26.34 17.49 -3.51
C LEU A 276 -25.58 16.33 -2.87
N GLU A 277 -24.60 15.85 -3.56
CA GLU A 277 -23.60 14.93 -2.99
C GLU A 277 -22.74 15.68 -1.96
N ARG A 278 -22.40 14.99 -0.85
CA ARG A 278 -21.73 15.56 0.32
C ARG A 278 -20.43 16.31 -0.03
N ASP A 279 -19.55 15.71 -0.79
CA ASP A 279 -18.24 16.29 -1.08
C ASP A 279 -18.38 17.52 -1.97
N VAL A 280 -19.34 17.54 -2.90
CA VAL A 280 -19.67 18.71 -3.72
C VAL A 280 -20.28 19.81 -2.86
N ALA A 281 -21.21 19.47 -1.97
CA ALA A 281 -21.79 20.43 -1.05
C ALA A 281 -20.72 21.11 -0.18
N GLN A 282 -19.81 20.33 0.40
CA GLN A 282 -18.69 20.85 1.21
C GLN A 282 -17.73 21.69 0.36
N LEU A 283 -17.42 21.26 -0.85
CA LEU A 283 -16.47 21.92 -1.75
C LEU A 283 -16.97 23.31 -2.19
N LEU A 284 -18.28 23.44 -2.38
CA LEU A 284 -18.93 24.69 -2.78
C LEU A 284 -19.48 25.49 -1.59
N GLY A 285 -19.29 25.01 -0.34
CA GLY A 285 -19.79 25.68 0.86
C GLY A 285 -21.31 25.63 1.02
N MET A 286 -21.98 24.66 0.38
CA MET A 286 -23.43 24.55 0.33
C MET A 286 -24.02 23.85 1.54
N SER A 287 -25.18 24.32 1.96
CA SER A 287 -25.99 23.74 3.06
C SER A 287 -27.45 23.61 2.64
N VAL A 288 -28.19 22.79 3.37
CA VAL A 288 -29.66 22.72 3.17
C VAL A 288 -30.27 24.08 3.37
N GLY A 289 -31.05 24.52 2.38
CA GLY A 289 -31.72 25.81 2.37
C GLY A 289 -31.11 26.85 1.41
N ASN A 290 -29.85 26.64 0.97
CA ASN A 290 -29.23 27.49 -0.04
C ASN A 290 -29.92 27.38 -1.41
N GLU A 291 -29.76 28.36 -2.24
CA GLU A 291 -30.29 28.41 -3.60
C GLU A 291 -29.17 28.27 -4.62
N MET A 292 -29.40 27.49 -5.67
CA MET A 292 -28.47 27.32 -6.80
C MET A 292 -29.17 27.57 -8.11
N VAL A 293 -28.43 28.17 -9.05
CA VAL A 293 -28.89 28.31 -10.42
C VAL A 293 -27.97 27.53 -11.35
N PHE A 294 -28.60 26.63 -12.08
CA PHE A 294 -27.93 25.89 -13.17
C PHE A 294 -28.31 26.52 -14.52
N GLU A 295 -27.33 26.77 -15.37
CA GLU A 295 -27.58 27.04 -16.78
C GLU A 295 -27.73 25.69 -17.51
N VAL A 296 -28.91 25.43 -18.04
CA VAL A 296 -29.24 24.19 -18.81
C VAL A 296 -29.71 24.64 -20.21
N ALA A 297 -29.01 24.17 -21.23
CA ALA A 297 -29.31 24.56 -22.64
C ALA A 297 -29.47 26.09 -22.85
N GLY A 298 -28.75 26.90 -22.10
CA GLY A 298 -28.80 28.38 -22.18
C GLY A 298 -29.94 28.98 -21.38
N GLN A 299 -30.70 28.23 -20.60
CA GLN A 299 -31.76 28.72 -19.72
C GLN A 299 -31.38 28.56 -18.26
N PRO A 300 -31.66 29.56 -17.39
CA PRO A 300 -31.41 29.43 -15.96
C PRO A 300 -32.49 28.58 -15.27
N VAL A 301 -32.07 27.58 -14.53
CA VAL A 301 -32.91 26.69 -13.70
C VAL A 301 -32.56 26.94 -12.24
N THR A 302 -33.43 27.63 -11.51
CA THR A 302 -33.25 27.96 -10.10
C THR A 302 -33.82 26.86 -9.25
N VAL A 303 -33.02 26.31 -8.32
CA VAL A 303 -33.42 25.22 -7.43
C VAL A 303 -32.90 25.46 -6.01
N LYS A 304 -33.65 24.93 -5.04
CA LYS A 304 -33.28 25.00 -3.62
C LYS A 304 -32.64 23.70 -3.18
N VAL A 305 -31.55 23.78 -2.45
CA VAL A 305 -30.91 22.61 -1.82
C VAL A 305 -31.80 22.14 -0.67
N THR A 306 -32.46 20.99 -0.85
CA THR A 306 -33.35 20.40 0.15
C THR A 306 -32.69 19.26 0.90
N SER A 307 -31.65 18.66 0.33
CA SER A 307 -30.92 17.58 0.99
C SER A 307 -29.46 17.48 0.56
N ILE A 308 -28.67 16.92 1.47
CA ILE A 308 -27.29 16.50 1.22
C ILE A 308 -27.24 14.99 1.44
N ARG A 309 -26.65 14.28 0.49
CA ARG A 309 -26.59 12.82 0.47
C ARG A 309 -25.16 12.32 0.35
N GLN A 310 -24.93 11.12 0.83
CA GLN A 310 -23.73 10.34 0.56
C GLN A 310 -24.02 9.36 -0.58
N VAL A 311 -23.10 9.32 -1.52
CA VAL A 311 -23.17 8.43 -2.69
C VAL A 311 -22.10 7.38 -2.56
N ASP A 312 -22.48 6.11 -2.79
CA ASP A 312 -21.53 5.02 -2.91
C ASP A 312 -20.98 4.97 -4.34
N TRP A 313 -19.81 5.58 -4.53
CA TRP A 313 -19.12 5.61 -5.84
C TRP A 313 -18.57 4.24 -6.25
N ASP A 314 -18.40 3.32 -5.31
CA ASP A 314 -17.86 1.97 -5.56
C ASP A 314 -18.95 0.98 -6.00
N SER A 315 -20.22 1.40 -5.96
CA SER A 315 -21.38 0.57 -6.36
C SER A 315 -21.41 0.20 -7.85
N MET A 316 -20.58 0.81 -8.68
CA MET A 316 -20.57 0.66 -10.15
C MET A 316 -21.94 0.96 -10.79
N GLN A 317 -22.77 1.78 -10.14
CA GLN A 317 -24.02 2.29 -10.66
C GLN A 317 -23.85 3.74 -11.16
N PRO A 318 -24.71 4.22 -12.08
CA PRO A 318 -24.71 5.62 -12.46
C PRO A 318 -24.97 6.51 -11.25
N ASN A 319 -24.03 7.38 -10.93
CA ASN A 319 -24.10 8.29 -9.82
C ASN A 319 -23.95 9.74 -10.31
N PHE A 320 -24.62 10.68 -9.63
CA PHE A 320 -24.65 12.08 -10.02
C PHE A 320 -24.27 12.95 -8.83
N PHE A 321 -23.59 14.06 -9.07
CA PHE A 321 -23.26 15.05 -8.05
C PHE A 321 -24.50 15.83 -7.56
N ALA A 322 -25.44 16.08 -8.49
CA ALA A 322 -26.69 16.74 -8.20
C ALA A 322 -27.85 15.95 -8.83
N VAL A 323 -28.89 15.70 -8.03
CA VAL A 323 -30.17 15.13 -8.48
C VAL A 323 -31.24 16.15 -8.17
N LEU A 324 -31.97 16.56 -9.21
CA LEU A 324 -33.03 17.54 -9.10
C LEU A 324 -34.40 16.86 -9.05
N SER A 325 -35.40 17.60 -8.69
CA SER A 325 -36.79 17.17 -8.82
C SER A 325 -37.18 17.05 -10.29
N THR A 326 -38.08 16.11 -10.59
CA THR A 326 -38.50 15.82 -11.97
C THR A 326 -38.97 17.07 -12.70
N ARG A 327 -39.79 17.89 -12.04
CA ARG A 327 -40.30 19.16 -12.61
C ARG A 327 -39.21 20.12 -13.09
N ALA A 328 -38.04 20.12 -12.47
CA ALA A 328 -36.97 21.05 -12.77
C ALA A 328 -36.27 20.77 -14.13
N LEU A 329 -36.25 19.51 -14.60
CA LEU A 329 -35.44 19.11 -15.75
C LEU A 329 -36.19 18.25 -16.78
N ILE A 330 -37.46 17.86 -16.58
CA ILE A 330 -38.14 16.90 -17.45
C ILE A 330 -38.29 17.39 -18.90
N ASP A 331 -38.48 18.70 -19.07
CA ASP A 331 -38.65 19.35 -20.37
C ASP A 331 -37.31 19.76 -21.04
N GLU A 332 -36.20 19.56 -20.33
CA GLU A 332 -34.89 19.96 -20.84
C GLU A 332 -34.26 18.86 -21.77
N PRO A 333 -33.36 19.28 -22.68
CA PRO A 333 -32.65 18.35 -23.53
C PRO A 333 -31.85 17.34 -22.70
N GLN A 334 -32.12 16.06 -22.92
CA GLN A 334 -31.58 15.01 -22.07
C GLN A 334 -31.17 13.78 -22.86
N THR A 335 -30.30 12.99 -22.29
CA THR A 335 -29.98 11.64 -22.69
C THR A 335 -30.16 10.71 -21.50
N SER A 336 -30.11 9.41 -21.71
CA SER A 336 -30.12 8.45 -20.61
C SER A 336 -28.82 7.68 -20.50
N ILE A 337 -28.50 7.27 -19.29
CA ILE A 337 -27.41 6.36 -18.94
C ILE A 337 -27.96 5.15 -18.23
N THR A 338 -27.42 3.98 -18.54
CA THR A 338 -27.68 2.74 -17.82
C THR A 338 -26.41 1.99 -17.55
N SER A 339 -26.41 1.16 -16.49
CA SER A 339 -25.32 0.22 -16.21
C SER A 339 -25.89 -1.17 -15.92
N PHE A 340 -25.16 -2.20 -16.30
CA PHE A 340 -25.54 -3.60 -16.10
C PHE A 340 -24.32 -4.51 -16.08
N HIS A 341 -24.50 -5.69 -15.52
CA HIS A 341 -23.51 -6.75 -15.63
C HIS A 341 -23.71 -7.55 -16.92
N LEU A 342 -22.71 -7.56 -17.79
CA LEU A 342 -22.71 -8.36 -19.00
C LEU A 342 -21.69 -9.49 -18.88
N PRO A 343 -22.14 -10.77 -18.81
CA PRO A 343 -21.22 -11.90 -18.85
C PRO A 343 -20.40 -11.94 -20.15
N ALA A 344 -19.17 -12.41 -20.08
CA ALA A 344 -18.25 -12.43 -21.24
C ALA A 344 -18.82 -13.18 -22.46
N GLU A 345 -19.65 -14.20 -22.22
CA GLU A 345 -20.31 -15.00 -23.27
C GLU A 345 -21.32 -14.19 -24.10
N LYS A 346 -21.89 -13.14 -23.50
CA LYS A 346 -22.87 -12.24 -24.11
C LYS A 346 -22.23 -10.98 -24.75
N ALA A 347 -20.90 -10.87 -24.77
CA ALA A 347 -20.20 -9.72 -25.35
C ALA A 347 -20.63 -9.35 -26.81
N PRO A 348 -21.02 -10.30 -27.70
CA PRO A 348 -21.51 -9.97 -29.05
C PRO A 348 -22.77 -9.09 -29.07
N VAL A 349 -23.57 -9.08 -28.00
CA VAL A 349 -24.77 -8.24 -27.86
C VAL A 349 -24.41 -6.76 -27.97
N MET A 350 -23.26 -6.35 -27.40
CA MET A 350 -22.82 -4.96 -27.50
C MET A 350 -22.47 -4.56 -28.94
N GLN A 351 -21.93 -5.47 -29.73
CA GLN A 351 -21.60 -5.17 -31.12
C GLN A 351 -22.87 -5.00 -31.97
N SER A 352 -23.90 -5.80 -31.71
CA SER A 352 -25.21 -5.64 -32.41
C SER A 352 -25.87 -4.33 -32.01
N LEU A 353 -25.86 -3.99 -30.70
CA LEU A 353 -26.47 -2.77 -30.19
C LEU A 353 -25.80 -1.50 -30.76
N ILE A 354 -24.46 -1.47 -30.84
CA ILE A 354 -23.71 -0.34 -31.42
C ILE A 354 -23.97 -0.20 -32.91
N ARG A 355 -24.19 -1.29 -33.64
CA ARG A 355 -24.54 -1.23 -35.08
C ARG A 355 -25.94 -0.66 -35.30
N GLU A 356 -26.87 -1.00 -34.44
CA GLU A 356 -28.25 -0.51 -34.50
C GLU A 356 -28.37 0.93 -34.02
N PHE A 357 -27.63 1.29 -32.99
CA PHE A 357 -27.61 2.64 -32.39
C PHE A 357 -26.19 3.23 -32.35
N PRO A 358 -25.68 3.78 -33.44
CA PRO A 358 -24.30 4.26 -33.57
C PRO A 358 -23.93 5.43 -32.64
N ASN A 359 -24.94 6.15 -32.10
CA ASN A 359 -24.76 7.24 -31.16
C ASN A 359 -24.46 6.78 -29.74
N LEU A 360 -24.69 5.50 -29.40
CA LEU A 360 -24.44 4.97 -28.08
C LEU A 360 -22.94 4.91 -27.82
N THR A 361 -22.56 5.33 -26.63
CA THR A 361 -21.19 5.16 -26.15
C THR A 361 -21.17 4.08 -25.07
N VAL A 362 -20.35 3.05 -25.29
CA VAL A 362 -20.18 1.93 -24.37
C VAL A 362 -18.88 2.07 -23.63
N PHE A 363 -18.94 2.10 -22.31
CA PHE A 363 -17.77 1.98 -21.45
C PHE A 363 -17.67 0.59 -20.88
N ASP A 364 -16.61 -0.13 -21.26
CA ASP A 364 -16.28 -1.45 -20.74
C ASP A 364 -15.40 -1.30 -19.50
N VAL A 365 -16.04 -1.14 -18.33
CA VAL A 365 -15.33 -1.05 -17.05
C VAL A 365 -14.70 -2.39 -16.69
N GLY A 366 -15.33 -3.51 -17.10
CA GLY A 366 -14.77 -4.84 -16.87
C GLY A 366 -13.42 -5.04 -17.56
N ALA A 367 -13.28 -4.60 -18.82
CA ALA A 367 -12.00 -4.65 -19.52
C ALA A 367 -10.94 -3.75 -18.86
N LEU A 368 -11.33 -2.55 -18.42
CA LEU A 368 -10.45 -1.63 -17.69
C LEU A 368 -9.97 -2.23 -16.38
N LEU A 369 -10.88 -2.80 -15.58
CA LEU A 369 -10.55 -3.47 -14.33
C LEU A 369 -9.64 -4.69 -14.55
N ALA A 370 -9.93 -5.51 -15.57
CA ALA A 370 -9.08 -6.64 -15.94
C ALA A 370 -7.66 -6.20 -16.33
N GLN A 371 -7.54 -5.09 -17.06
CA GLN A 371 -6.26 -4.50 -17.41
C GLN A 371 -5.52 -4.03 -16.16
N LEU A 372 -6.17 -3.32 -15.24
CA LEU A 372 -5.60 -2.90 -13.97
C LEU A 372 -5.15 -4.10 -13.13
N GLN A 373 -5.99 -5.14 -13.02
CA GLN A 373 -5.62 -6.38 -12.33
C GLN A 373 -4.37 -7.02 -12.93
N SER A 374 -4.29 -7.11 -14.27
CA SER A 374 -3.10 -7.65 -14.93
C SER A 374 -1.82 -6.87 -14.62
N VAL A 375 -1.91 -5.54 -14.51
CA VAL A 375 -0.80 -4.67 -14.10
C VAL A 375 -0.41 -4.96 -12.65
N LEU A 376 -1.40 -5.02 -11.75
CA LEU A 376 -1.16 -5.31 -10.34
C LEU A 376 -0.54 -6.69 -10.12
N ASP A 377 -0.99 -7.70 -10.84
CA ASP A 377 -0.42 -9.06 -10.77
C ASP A 377 1.04 -9.08 -11.18
N ARG A 378 1.40 -8.40 -12.27
CA ARG A 378 2.80 -8.31 -12.73
C ARG A 378 3.68 -7.53 -11.75
N VAL A 379 3.17 -6.41 -11.22
CA VAL A 379 3.87 -5.65 -10.16
C VAL A 379 4.06 -6.53 -8.92
N SER A 380 3.05 -7.33 -8.55
CA SER A 380 3.14 -8.28 -7.44
C SER A 380 4.24 -9.32 -7.65
N VAL A 381 4.35 -9.89 -8.85
CA VAL A 381 5.42 -10.84 -9.20
C VAL A 381 6.81 -10.17 -9.12
N ALA A 382 6.94 -8.94 -9.60
CA ALA A 382 8.19 -8.19 -9.50
C ALA A 382 8.59 -7.94 -8.04
N ILE A 383 7.64 -7.54 -7.20
CA ILE A 383 7.84 -7.35 -5.76
C ILE A 383 8.23 -8.68 -5.10
N GLN A 384 7.59 -9.80 -5.44
CA GLN A 384 7.98 -11.14 -4.93
C GLN A 384 9.42 -11.49 -5.28
N GLY A 385 9.86 -11.17 -6.49
CA GLY A 385 11.25 -11.36 -6.92
C GLY A 385 12.23 -10.56 -6.07
N LEU A 386 11.91 -9.30 -5.76
CA LEU A 386 12.71 -8.46 -4.84
C LEU A 386 12.78 -9.07 -3.44
N PHE A 387 11.68 -9.63 -2.94
CA PHE A 387 11.67 -10.27 -1.62
C PHE A 387 12.48 -11.55 -1.58
N ALA A 388 12.33 -12.40 -2.59
CA ALA A 388 13.16 -13.60 -2.71
C ALA A 388 14.66 -13.22 -2.69
N PHE A 389 15.03 -12.17 -3.40
CA PHE A 389 16.39 -11.65 -3.39
C PHE A 389 16.81 -11.12 -2.01
N ALA A 390 15.96 -10.35 -1.33
CA ALA A 390 16.22 -9.84 0.01
C ALA A 390 16.38 -10.98 1.05
N ILE A 391 15.53 -12.00 0.97
CA ILE A 391 15.63 -13.21 1.82
C ILE A 391 16.96 -13.95 1.57
N LEU A 392 17.36 -14.13 0.31
CA LEU A 392 18.62 -14.75 -0.05
C LEU A 392 19.81 -13.94 0.47
N ALA A 393 19.78 -12.62 0.31
CA ALA A 393 20.80 -11.73 0.86
C ALA A 393 20.88 -11.83 2.38
N GLY A 394 19.75 -11.81 3.07
CA GLY A 394 19.65 -11.99 4.52
C GLY A 394 20.19 -13.35 4.96
N ALA A 395 19.88 -14.43 4.24
CA ALA A 395 20.40 -15.77 4.51
C ALA A 395 21.93 -15.83 4.34
N ILE A 396 22.50 -15.17 3.33
CA ILE A 396 23.95 -15.08 3.13
C ILE A 396 24.62 -14.32 4.29
N VAL A 397 24.03 -13.19 4.71
CA VAL A 397 24.53 -12.41 5.86
C VAL A 397 24.47 -13.25 7.14
N LEU A 398 23.38 -13.97 7.37
CA LEU A 398 23.25 -14.89 8.51
C LEU A 398 24.29 -16.00 8.47
N ALA A 399 24.50 -16.62 7.32
CA ALA A 399 25.53 -17.65 7.13
C ALA A 399 26.94 -17.10 7.39
N ALA A 400 27.24 -15.88 6.94
CA ALA A 400 28.50 -15.19 7.20
C ALA A 400 28.69 -14.90 8.71
N ALA A 401 27.64 -14.41 9.39
CA ALA A 401 27.65 -14.14 10.83
C ALA A 401 27.89 -15.43 11.65
N LEU A 402 27.20 -16.51 11.28
CA LEU A 402 27.39 -17.84 11.90
C LEU A 402 28.81 -18.39 11.63
N SER A 403 29.35 -18.15 10.44
CA SER A 403 30.70 -18.58 10.08
C SER A 403 31.77 -17.81 10.85
N SER A 404 31.58 -16.52 11.05
CA SER A 404 32.48 -15.68 11.87
C SER A 404 32.56 -16.14 13.31
N SER A 405 31.47 -16.64 13.88
CA SER A 405 31.44 -17.18 15.26
C SER A 405 31.98 -18.60 15.41
N ARG A 406 32.37 -19.28 14.28
CA ARG A 406 32.85 -20.69 14.33
C ARG A 406 34.11 -20.87 15.16
N TYR A 407 35.06 -19.94 15.09
CA TYR A 407 36.31 -20.06 15.82
C TYR A 407 36.09 -20.03 17.35
N GLU A 408 35.26 -19.12 17.84
CA GLU A 408 34.89 -19.09 19.26
C GLU A 408 34.12 -20.35 19.68
N ARG A 409 33.19 -20.80 18.84
CA ARG A 409 32.42 -22.03 19.07
C ARG A 409 33.31 -23.29 19.08
N MET A 410 34.30 -23.36 18.19
CA MET A 410 35.25 -24.46 18.14
C MET A 410 36.10 -24.50 19.42
N ARG A 411 36.56 -23.37 19.91
CA ARG A 411 37.32 -23.28 21.17
C ARG A 411 36.52 -23.73 22.37
N GLU A 412 35.25 -23.31 22.45
CA GLU A 412 34.33 -23.76 23.51
C GLU A 412 34.04 -25.28 23.41
N ALA A 413 33.80 -25.75 22.18
CA ALA A 413 33.58 -27.18 21.95
C ALA A 413 34.81 -28.01 22.34
N ALA A 414 36.03 -27.51 22.09
CA ALA A 414 37.28 -28.18 22.52
C ALA A 414 37.40 -28.24 24.06
N LEU A 415 37.07 -27.13 24.75
CA LEU A 415 37.04 -27.10 26.22
C LEU A 415 36.02 -28.07 26.82
N LEU A 416 34.79 -28.08 26.24
CA LEU A 416 33.74 -28.99 26.68
C LEU A 416 34.09 -30.49 26.39
N ARG A 417 34.79 -30.76 25.28
CA ARG A 417 35.31 -32.11 25.00
C ARG A 417 36.39 -32.55 26.01
N ALA A 418 37.28 -31.63 26.39
CA ALA A 418 38.28 -31.90 27.42
C ALA A 418 37.61 -32.22 28.78
N LEU A 419 36.40 -31.71 29.02
CA LEU A 419 35.57 -32.00 30.18
C LEU A 419 34.66 -33.24 29.99
N GLY A 420 34.78 -33.97 28.87
CA GLY A 420 34.06 -35.23 28.61
C GLY A 420 32.76 -35.10 27.82
N ALA A 421 32.47 -33.95 27.19
CA ALA A 421 31.27 -33.82 26.35
C ALA A 421 31.41 -34.57 25.03
N THR A 422 30.36 -35.31 24.65
CA THR A 422 30.29 -36.01 23.35
C THR A 422 29.95 -35.09 22.20
N ASN A 423 30.36 -35.48 20.97
CA ASN A 423 30.00 -34.74 19.74
C ASN A 423 28.49 -34.58 19.56
N ALA A 424 27.72 -35.61 19.94
CA ALA A 424 26.26 -35.59 19.84
C ALA A 424 25.65 -34.56 20.80
N GLN A 425 26.19 -34.41 22.00
CA GLN A 425 25.73 -33.41 22.98
C GLN A 425 26.03 -31.98 22.50
N LEU A 426 27.23 -31.76 21.95
CA LEU A 426 27.63 -30.47 21.41
C LEU A 426 26.78 -30.06 20.21
N SER A 427 26.56 -30.96 19.25
CA SER A 427 25.71 -30.72 18.09
C SER A 427 24.26 -30.46 18.48
N ARG A 428 23.71 -31.19 19.45
CA ARG A 428 22.36 -30.94 19.97
C ARG A 428 22.26 -29.56 20.66
N ALA A 429 23.25 -29.20 21.48
CA ALA A 429 23.29 -27.89 22.14
C ALA A 429 23.33 -26.74 21.12
N GLN A 430 24.14 -26.86 20.06
CA GLN A 430 24.21 -25.86 18.99
C GLN A 430 22.89 -25.74 18.22
N ARG A 431 22.22 -26.84 17.88
CA ARG A 431 20.92 -26.84 17.24
C ARG A 431 19.86 -26.14 18.10
N ILE A 432 19.82 -26.42 19.40
CA ILE A 432 18.92 -25.81 20.36
C ILE A 432 19.18 -24.31 20.47
N GLU A 433 20.47 -23.91 20.50
CA GLU A 433 20.86 -22.49 20.52
C GLU A 433 20.32 -21.75 19.26
N LEU A 434 20.54 -22.31 18.07
CA LEU A 434 20.09 -21.72 16.81
C LEU A 434 18.55 -21.65 16.71
N LEU A 435 17.86 -22.74 17.09
CA LEU A 435 16.41 -22.79 17.15
C LEU A 435 15.86 -21.80 18.18
N GLY A 436 16.53 -21.68 19.33
CA GLY A 436 16.16 -20.71 20.36
C GLY A 436 16.31 -19.26 19.91
N ILE A 437 17.39 -18.94 19.19
CA ILE A 437 17.60 -17.61 18.58
C ILE A 437 16.50 -17.33 17.56
N GLY A 438 16.21 -18.30 16.69
CA GLY A 438 15.14 -18.15 15.68
C GLY A 438 13.76 -17.98 16.31
N ALA A 439 13.41 -18.78 17.31
CA ALA A 439 12.12 -18.71 18.01
C ALA A 439 11.92 -17.44 18.84
N MET A 440 13.01 -16.80 19.30
CA MET A 440 12.94 -15.51 20.01
C MET A 440 12.90 -14.31 19.04
N ALA A 441 13.22 -14.52 17.78
CA ALA A 441 13.20 -13.48 16.76
C ALA A 441 11.85 -13.39 16.04
N GLY A 442 11.10 -14.50 15.94
CA GLY A 442 9.75 -14.58 15.36
C GLY A 442 8.68 -14.60 16.41
#